data_ece74329a035d3b6324ec747603f4032
#
_entry.id   ece74329a035d3b6324ec747603f4032
#
_cell.length_a   1.000
_cell.length_b   1.000
_cell.length_c   1.000
_cell.angle_alpha   90.00
_cell.angle_beta   90.00
_cell.angle_gamma   90.00
#
_symmetry.space_group_name_H-M   'P 1'
#
loop_
_entity.id
_entity.type
_entity.pdbx_description
1 polymer ?
#
loop_
_entity_poly.entity_id
_entity_poly.type
_entity_poly.pdbx_seq_one_letter_code
_entity_poly.pdbx_strand_id
1 'polypeptide(L)' 'MAKKKVTHSAKYNLVKWYYDHGNWTIAQVHKAVQKGWITADEYTEITGEPYE' A
#
# COMPACT_ATOMS: atom_id res chain seq x y z
N MET A 1 -15.36 -23.57 3.84
CA MET A 1 -15.15 -22.37 4.55
C MET A 1 -15.11 -21.19 3.63
N ALA A 2 -15.70 -20.16 4.05
CA ALA A 2 -15.76 -18.99 3.19
C ALA A 2 -14.42 -18.29 3.21
N LYS A 3 -13.91 -18.09 2.05
CA LYS A 3 -12.70 -17.39 1.91
C LYS A 3 -13.01 -15.93 1.75
N LYS A 4 -12.55 -15.14 2.66
CA LYS A 4 -12.76 -13.74 2.52
C LYS A 4 -11.92 -13.23 1.38
N LYS A 5 -12.58 -12.63 0.42
CA LYS A 5 -11.85 -12.08 -0.69
C LYS A 5 -11.40 -10.67 -0.33
N VAL A 6 -10.11 -10.47 -0.33
CA VAL A 6 -9.57 -9.16 -0.03
C VAL A 6 -9.32 -8.44 -1.34
N THR A 7 -9.99 -7.31 -1.51
CA THR A 7 -9.82 -6.51 -2.71
C THR A 7 -8.98 -5.30 -2.37
N HIS A 8 -7.85 -5.19 -3.03
CA HIS A 8 -6.96 -4.07 -2.82
C HIS A 8 -7.27 -2.97 -3.81
N SER A 9 -6.78 -1.78 -3.50
CA SER A 9 -6.93 -0.65 -4.40
C SER A 9 -6.25 -0.94 -5.73
N ALA A 10 -6.69 -0.26 -6.77
CA ALA A 10 -6.19 -0.53 -8.11
C ALA A 10 -4.68 -0.37 -8.20
N LYS A 11 -4.12 0.55 -7.43
CA LYS A 11 -2.70 0.82 -7.48
C LYS A 11 -1.89 0.11 -6.41
N TYR A 12 -2.54 -0.75 -5.65
CA TYR A 12 -1.87 -1.43 -4.54
C TYR A 12 -0.64 -2.20 -5.02
N ASN A 13 -0.82 -3.03 -6.03
CA ASN A 13 0.30 -3.85 -6.53
C ASN A 13 1.41 -2.99 -7.09
N LEU A 14 1.06 -1.90 -7.75
CA LEU A 14 2.04 -1.00 -8.32
C LEU A 14 2.87 -0.33 -7.23
N VAL A 15 2.20 0.20 -6.22
CA VAL A 15 2.89 0.88 -5.13
C VAL A 15 3.77 -0.11 -4.37
N LYS A 16 3.24 -1.29 -4.11
CA LYS A 16 4.00 -2.32 -3.41
C LYS A 16 5.25 -2.69 -4.19
N TRP A 17 5.10 -2.83 -5.49
CA TRP A 17 6.24 -3.18 -6.33
C TRP A 17 7.34 -2.12 -6.26
N TYR A 18 6.95 -0.85 -6.37
CA TYR A 18 7.92 0.22 -6.30
C TYR A 18 8.63 0.26 -4.95
N TYR A 19 7.88 0.05 -3.89
CA TYR A 19 8.48 0.09 -2.56
C TYR A 19 9.42 -1.10 -2.35
N ASP A 20 8.95 -2.28 -2.74
CA ASP A 20 9.75 -3.50 -2.54
C ASP A 20 11.05 -3.47 -3.32
N HIS A 21 11.03 -2.83 -4.48
CA HIS A 21 12.23 -2.76 -5.32
C HIS A 21 13.09 -1.54 -5.01
N GLY A 22 12.74 -0.80 -3.97
CA GLY A 22 13.56 0.33 -3.56
C GLY A 22 13.41 1.56 -4.41
N ASN A 23 12.41 1.60 -5.30
CA ASN A 23 12.18 2.78 -6.13
C ASN A 23 11.45 3.88 -5.39
N TRP A 24 10.71 3.51 -4.35
CA TRP A 24 9.94 4.46 -3.57
C TRP A 24 10.37 4.39 -2.12
N THR A 25 10.40 5.55 -1.47
CA THR A 25 10.64 5.62 -0.04
C THR A 25 9.30 5.47 0.68
N ILE A 26 9.37 5.28 1.99
CA ILE A 26 8.16 5.18 2.79
C ILE A 26 7.36 6.48 2.71
N ALA A 27 8.04 7.62 2.56
CA ALA A 27 7.35 8.90 2.42
C ALA A 27 6.52 8.94 1.15
N GLN A 28 7.01 8.32 0.09
CA GLN A 28 6.26 8.28 -1.17
C GLN A 28 5.06 7.35 -1.06
N VAL A 29 5.19 6.25 -0.35
CA VAL A 29 4.03 5.38 -0.11
C VAL A 29 2.99 6.12 0.72
N HIS A 30 3.45 6.90 1.71
CA HIS A 30 2.54 7.72 2.51
C HIS A 30 1.75 8.69 1.63
N LYS A 31 2.41 9.28 0.65
CA LYS A 31 1.72 10.17 -0.27
C LYS A 31 0.71 9.43 -1.13
N ALA A 32 0.97 8.19 -1.45
CA ALA A 32 0.02 7.41 -2.22
C ALA A 32 -1.30 7.26 -1.47
N VAL A 33 -1.23 7.12 -0.14
CA VAL A 33 -2.44 7.09 0.67
C VAL A 33 -3.17 8.43 0.56
N GLN A 34 -2.44 9.52 0.66
CA GLN A 34 -3.05 10.84 0.58
C GLN A 34 -3.72 11.09 -0.76
N LYS A 35 -3.17 10.51 -1.81
CA LYS A 35 -3.73 10.67 -3.14
C LYS A 35 -4.88 9.70 -3.41
N GLY A 36 -5.12 8.78 -2.50
CA GLY A 36 -6.20 7.83 -2.68
C GLY A 36 -5.83 6.63 -3.53
N TRP A 37 -4.55 6.42 -3.78
CA TRP A 37 -4.11 5.28 -4.58
C TRP A 37 -4.18 3.98 -3.79
N ILE A 38 -3.93 4.05 -2.49
CA ILE A 38 -4.02 2.91 -1.59
C ILE A 38 -4.65 3.41 -0.29
N THR A 39 -5.03 2.46 0.57
CA THR A 39 -5.62 2.82 1.85
C THR A 39 -4.55 2.79 2.93
N ALA A 40 -4.91 3.30 4.12
CA ALA A 40 -3.99 3.26 5.25
C ALA A 40 -3.63 1.84 5.62
N ASP A 41 -4.61 0.93 5.54
CA ASP A 41 -4.33 -0.48 5.82
C ASP A 41 -3.33 -1.05 4.83
N GLU A 42 -3.47 -0.67 3.57
CA GLU A 42 -2.55 -1.15 2.55
C GLU A 42 -1.16 -0.58 2.75
N TYR A 43 -1.08 0.66 3.21
CA TYR A 43 0.20 1.26 3.55
C TYR A 43 0.93 0.39 4.59
N THR A 44 0.20 -0.02 5.62
CA THR A 44 0.78 -0.85 6.66
C THR A 44 1.20 -2.21 6.11
N GLU A 45 0.40 -2.78 5.22
CA GLU A 45 0.77 -4.06 4.61
C GLU A 45 2.04 -3.96 3.79
N ILE A 46 2.20 -2.85 3.09
CA ILE A 46 3.34 -2.67 2.21
C ILE A 46 4.61 -2.35 2.99
N THR A 47 4.50 -1.43 3.93
CA THR A 47 5.69 -0.90 4.60
C THR A 47 5.98 -1.57 5.93
N GLY A 48 4.98 -2.17 6.55
CA GLY A 48 5.13 -2.72 7.89
C GLY A 48 5.05 -1.68 8.99
N GLU A 49 4.71 -0.43 8.64
CA GLU A 49 4.62 0.65 9.60
C GLU A 49 3.19 1.15 9.67
N PRO A 50 2.75 1.61 10.84
CA PRO A 50 1.41 2.18 10.94
C PRO A 50 1.35 3.51 10.20
N TYR A 51 0.21 3.75 9.56
CA TYR A 51 0.00 5.00 8.86
C TYR A 51 -0.34 6.10 9.87
N GLU A 52 0.40 7.19 9.82
CA GLU A 52 0.13 8.31 10.73
C GLU A 52 0.04 9.62 10.00
#